data_ba21db034ebeeab54ac04c9f919a2155
#
_entry.id   ba21db034ebeeab54ac04c9f919a2155
#
_cell.length_a   1.000
_cell.length_b   1.000
_cell.length_c   1.000
_cell.angle_alpha   90.00
_cell.angle_beta   90.00
_cell.angle_gamma   90.00
#
_symmetry.space_group_name_H-M   'P 1'
#
loop_
_entity.id
_entity.type
_entity.pdbx_description
1 polymer ?
#
loop_
_entity_poly.entity_id
_entity_poly.type
_entity_poly.pdbx_seq_one_letter_code
_entity_poly.pdbx_strand_id
1 'polypeptide(L)'
;MEEAGKPMVSNLILARRSLKLAGFEPILVVSAALVHQIDEPVDLLDMISAGQVIQVDKGRSDDREIIGLAKANNALVLSNDRFLDWLEANPWLSTRIVRYRMTPSGLILDGYPR
;
A
#
# COMPACT_ATOMS: atom_id res chain seq x y z
N MET A 1 3.17 6.25 3.54
CA MET A 1 3.25 7.50 2.81
C MET A 1 3.19 8.65 3.78
N GLU A 2 4.28 9.34 3.86
CA GLU A 2 4.46 10.40 4.82
C GLU A 2 5.01 11.64 4.16
N GLU A 3 4.62 12.79 4.67
CA GLU A 3 5.20 14.06 4.32
C GLU A 3 5.46 14.79 5.63
N ALA A 4 6.67 15.31 5.79
CA ALA A 4 7.11 15.96 7.04
C ALA A 4 6.90 15.06 8.27
N GLY A 5 7.05 13.75 8.12
CA GLY A 5 6.92 12.79 9.20
C GLY A 5 5.49 12.45 9.60
N LYS A 6 4.49 12.98 8.90
CA LYS A 6 3.09 12.71 9.20
C LYS A 6 2.38 12.14 7.98
N PRO A 7 1.69 10.99 8.12
CA PRO A 7 0.92 10.42 7.02
C PRO A 7 -0.21 11.34 6.59
N MET A 8 -0.46 11.43 5.28
CA MET A 8 -1.51 12.28 4.73
C MET A 8 -2.47 11.46 3.87
N VAL A 9 -3.76 11.66 4.09
CA VAL A 9 -4.79 10.94 3.33
C VAL A 9 -4.75 11.30 1.85
N SER A 10 -4.36 12.53 1.52
CA SER A 10 -4.21 12.97 0.13
C SER A 10 -3.21 12.10 -0.64
N ASN A 11 -2.15 11.62 0.04
CA ASN A 11 -1.17 10.73 -0.58
C ASN A 11 -1.77 9.36 -0.90
N LEU A 12 -2.64 8.85 -0.03
CA LEU A 12 -3.33 7.59 -0.30
C LEU A 12 -4.26 7.72 -1.50
N ILE A 13 -5.01 8.81 -1.58
CA ILE A 13 -5.93 9.10 -2.68
C ILE A 13 -5.15 9.24 -3.98
N LEU A 14 -4.05 9.99 -3.96
CA LEU A 14 -3.20 10.22 -5.12
C LEU A 14 -2.58 8.91 -5.62
N ALA A 15 -2.07 8.10 -4.72
CA ALA A 15 -1.49 6.80 -5.07
C ALA A 15 -2.53 5.89 -5.73
N ARG A 16 -3.73 5.81 -5.15
CA ARG A 16 -4.81 4.98 -5.68
C ARG A 16 -5.21 5.45 -7.07
N ARG A 17 -5.38 6.75 -7.26
CA ARG A 17 -5.73 7.33 -8.56
C ARG A 17 -4.64 7.04 -9.60
N SER A 18 -3.38 7.26 -9.25
CA SER A 18 -2.25 7.02 -10.16
C SER A 18 -2.20 5.58 -10.63
N LEU A 19 -2.42 4.63 -9.72
CA LEU A 19 -2.41 3.21 -10.07
C LEU A 19 -3.58 2.84 -10.97
N LYS A 20 -4.77 3.38 -10.71
CA LYS A 20 -5.94 3.15 -11.56
C LYS A 20 -5.74 3.70 -12.97
N LEU A 21 -5.16 4.90 -13.08
CA LEU A 21 -4.87 5.52 -14.38
C LEU A 21 -3.82 4.72 -15.15
N ALA A 22 -2.92 4.04 -14.46
CA ALA A 22 -1.93 3.18 -15.07
C ALA A 22 -2.46 1.79 -15.45
N GLY A 23 -3.74 1.51 -15.18
CA GLY A 23 -4.38 0.25 -15.55
C GLY A 23 -4.40 -0.81 -14.46
N PHE A 24 -4.00 -0.46 -13.24
CA PHE A 24 -4.00 -1.39 -12.12
C PHE A 24 -5.32 -1.36 -11.34
N GLU A 25 -5.58 -2.44 -10.61
CA GLU A 25 -6.67 -2.52 -9.63
C GLU A 25 -6.04 -2.51 -8.23
N PRO A 26 -5.83 -1.33 -7.65
CA PRO A 26 -5.11 -1.23 -6.39
C PRO A 26 -5.92 -1.73 -5.21
N ILE A 27 -5.25 -2.44 -4.31
CA ILE A 27 -5.77 -2.80 -3.00
C ILE A 27 -4.86 -2.12 -1.99
N LEU A 28 -5.38 -1.17 -1.24
CA LEU A 28 -4.63 -0.45 -0.22
C LEU A 28 -4.81 -1.14 1.12
N VAL A 29 -3.69 -1.38 1.80
CA VAL A 29 -3.69 -2.02 3.12
C VAL A 29 -3.02 -1.08 4.10
N VAL A 30 -3.68 -0.82 5.22
CA VAL A 30 -3.16 0.09 6.26
C VAL A 30 -3.21 -0.59 7.62
N SER A 31 -2.29 -0.18 8.51
CA SER A 31 -2.30 -0.66 9.88
C SER A 31 -3.44 -0.06 10.68
N ALA A 32 -3.85 -0.74 11.76
CA ALA A 32 -4.86 -0.22 12.66
C ALA A 32 -4.42 1.09 13.34
N ALA A 33 -3.12 1.30 13.48
CA ALA A 33 -2.57 2.52 14.10
C ALA A 33 -2.68 3.76 13.20
N LEU A 34 -2.82 3.58 11.88
CA LEU A 34 -2.77 4.70 10.95
C LEU A 34 -3.87 5.72 11.21
N VAL A 35 -5.07 5.28 11.60
CA VAL A 35 -6.19 6.19 11.86
C VAL A 35 -5.87 7.19 12.98
N HIS A 36 -4.94 6.84 13.88
CA HIS A 36 -4.49 7.71 14.98
C HIS A 36 -3.32 8.61 14.59
N GLN A 37 -2.74 8.42 13.42
CA GLN A 37 -1.54 9.12 12.96
C GLN A 37 -1.79 10.02 11.77
N ILE A 38 -2.81 9.72 10.98
CA ILE A 38 -3.08 10.40 9.72
C ILE A 38 -3.74 11.76 9.95
N ASP A 39 -3.55 12.68 9.01
CA ASP A 39 -4.05 14.05 9.10
C ASP A 39 -5.58 14.16 9.08
N GLU A 40 -6.24 13.29 8.31
CA GLU A 40 -7.70 13.31 8.13
C GLU A 40 -8.28 11.93 8.46
N PRO A 41 -8.38 11.57 9.76
CA PRO A 41 -8.83 10.21 10.12
C PRO A 41 -10.25 9.89 9.68
N VAL A 42 -11.14 10.87 9.62
CA VAL A 42 -12.52 10.63 9.17
C VAL A 42 -12.54 10.21 7.70
N ASP A 43 -11.72 10.85 6.86
CA ASP A 43 -11.61 10.50 5.45
C ASP A 43 -11.07 9.08 5.28
N LEU A 44 -10.09 8.70 6.09
CA LEU A 44 -9.55 7.33 6.06
C LEU A 44 -10.62 6.32 6.47
N LEU A 45 -11.38 6.59 7.51
CA LEU A 45 -12.46 5.71 7.96
C LEU A 45 -13.54 5.56 6.89
N ASP A 46 -13.86 6.64 6.17
CA ASP A 46 -14.80 6.58 5.05
C ASP A 46 -14.28 5.68 3.93
N MET A 47 -12.99 5.76 3.60
CA MET A 47 -12.37 4.90 2.60
C MET A 47 -12.41 3.43 3.01
N ILE A 48 -12.18 3.15 4.29
CA ILE A 48 -12.26 1.78 4.83
C ILE A 48 -13.70 1.27 4.71
N SER A 49 -14.68 2.08 5.11
CA SER A 49 -16.10 1.71 5.05
C SER A 49 -16.57 1.47 3.62
N ALA A 50 -16.03 2.23 2.66
CA ALA A 50 -16.36 2.07 1.24
C ALA A 50 -15.65 0.87 0.59
N GLY A 51 -14.79 0.17 1.31
CA GLY A 51 -14.03 -0.96 0.76
C GLY A 51 -12.84 -0.57 -0.11
N GLN A 52 -12.45 0.70 -0.10
CA GLN A 52 -11.31 1.18 -0.89
C GLN A 52 -9.97 0.92 -0.21
N VAL A 53 -9.99 0.73 1.10
CA VAL A 53 -8.82 0.49 1.93
C VAL A 53 -9.14 -0.65 2.90
N ILE A 54 -8.20 -1.56 3.06
CA ILE A 54 -8.30 -2.64 4.04
C ILE A 54 -7.50 -2.26 5.27
N GLN A 55 -8.14 -2.25 6.44
CA GLN A 55 -7.46 -2.02 7.70
C GLN A 55 -7.13 -3.36 8.34
N VAL A 56 -5.86 -3.56 8.68
CA VAL A 56 -5.41 -4.77 9.40
C VAL A 56 -5.75 -4.60 10.87
N ASP A 57 -6.30 -5.64 11.48
CA ASP A 57 -6.68 -5.63 12.89
C ASP A 57 -5.47 -5.37 13.79
N LYS A 58 -5.73 -4.69 14.91
CA LYS A 58 -4.71 -4.40 15.90
C LYS A 58 -4.04 -5.71 16.36
N GLY A 59 -2.70 -5.70 16.38
CA GLY A 59 -1.92 -6.86 16.79
C GLY A 59 -1.63 -7.86 15.68
N ARG A 60 -2.16 -7.64 14.47
CA ARG A 60 -1.84 -8.49 13.32
C ARG A 60 -0.74 -7.85 12.49
N SER A 61 0.02 -8.68 11.78
CA SER A 61 1.11 -8.22 10.92
C SER A 61 0.55 -7.69 9.59
N ASP A 62 0.88 -6.44 9.26
CA ASP A 62 0.54 -5.85 7.98
C ASP A 62 1.20 -6.62 6.83
N ASP A 63 2.45 -7.03 7.01
CA ASP A 63 3.21 -7.77 6.01
C ASP A 63 2.54 -9.08 5.66
N ARG A 64 2.08 -9.79 6.67
CA ARG A 64 1.38 -11.07 6.47
C ARG A 64 0.12 -10.89 5.65
N GLU A 65 -0.65 -9.85 5.94
CA GLU A 65 -1.88 -9.55 5.20
C GLU A 65 -1.58 -9.17 3.76
N ILE A 66 -0.58 -8.33 3.53
CA ILE A 66 -0.16 -7.90 2.21
C ILE A 66 0.30 -9.11 1.38
N ILE A 67 1.13 -9.96 1.95
CA ILE A 67 1.65 -11.15 1.26
C ILE A 67 0.51 -12.11 0.93
N GLY A 68 -0.41 -12.33 1.86
CA GLY A 68 -1.58 -13.17 1.64
C GLY A 68 -2.46 -12.68 0.49
N LEU A 69 -2.72 -11.37 0.44
CA LEU A 69 -3.50 -10.76 -0.62
C LEU A 69 -2.79 -10.85 -1.98
N ALA A 70 -1.49 -10.60 -2.00
CA ALA A 70 -0.71 -10.69 -3.23
C ALA A 70 -0.72 -12.10 -3.79
N LYS A 71 -0.58 -13.11 -2.93
CA LYS A 71 -0.62 -14.50 -3.33
C LYS A 71 -2.00 -14.89 -3.86
N ALA A 72 -3.05 -14.53 -3.14
CA ALA A 72 -4.42 -14.88 -3.49
C ALA A 72 -4.88 -14.24 -4.80
N ASN A 73 -4.42 -13.03 -5.09
CA ASN A 73 -4.81 -12.26 -6.26
C ASN A 73 -3.79 -12.28 -7.39
N ASN A 74 -2.69 -13.02 -7.23
CA ASN A 74 -1.58 -13.03 -8.17
C ASN A 74 -1.11 -11.61 -8.50
N ALA A 75 -0.99 -10.78 -7.47
CA ALA A 75 -0.77 -9.34 -7.60
C ALA A 75 0.68 -8.95 -7.36
N LEU A 76 1.04 -7.75 -7.84
CA LEU A 76 2.29 -7.10 -7.47
C LEU A 76 2.13 -6.46 -6.10
N VAL A 77 3.26 -6.26 -5.41
CA VAL A 77 3.29 -5.56 -4.13
C VAL A 77 4.02 -4.24 -4.32
N LEU A 78 3.33 -3.14 -4.10
CA LEU A 78 3.92 -1.81 -4.19
C LEU A 78 4.47 -1.44 -2.82
N SER A 79 5.78 -1.46 -2.68
CA SER A 79 6.43 -1.21 -1.39
C SER A 79 7.89 -0.87 -1.55
N ASN A 80 8.39 0.02 -0.68
CA ASN A 80 9.82 0.26 -0.56
C ASN A 80 10.47 -0.62 0.51
N ASP A 81 9.66 -1.38 1.24
CA ASP A 81 10.13 -2.46 2.10
C ASP A 81 10.43 -3.68 1.23
N ARG A 82 11.54 -4.34 1.47
CA ARG A 82 11.96 -5.53 0.71
C ARG A 82 11.37 -6.82 1.23
N PHE A 83 10.70 -6.80 2.37
CA PHE A 83 10.11 -7.98 3.00
C PHE A 83 11.14 -9.11 3.21
N LEU A 84 12.35 -8.73 3.63
CA LEU A 84 13.47 -9.69 3.73
C LEU A 84 13.16 -10.87 4.66
N ASP A 85 12.42 -10.63 5.73
CA ASP A 85 12.07 -11.67 6.70
C ASP A 85 11.07 -12.69 6.12
N TRP A 86 10.45 -12.38 4.97
CA TRP A 86 9.42 -13.20 4.37
C TRP A 86 9.85 -13.90 3.09
N LEU A 87 11.02 -13.53 2.54
CA LEU A 87 11.47 -14.06 1.25
C LEU A 87 11.80 -15.55 1.30
N GLU A 88 12.32 -16.03 2.42
CA GLU A 88 12.68 -17.44 2.57
C GLU A 88 11.45 -18.34 2.41
N ALA A 89 10.35 -17.98 3.06
CA ALA A 89 9.10 -18.72 2.97
C ALA A 89 8.31 -18.41 1.70
N ASN A 90 8.59 -17.26 1.06
CA ASN A 90 7.84 -16.78 -0.11
C ASN A 90 8.81 -16.28 -1.18
N PRO A 91 9.59 -17.19 -1.80
CA PRO A 91 10.62 -16.77 -2.79
C PRO A 91 10.04 -16.05 -4.01
N TRP A 92 8.79 -16.30 -4.36
CA TRP A 92 8.10 -15.62 -5.46
C TRP A 92 7.99 -14.11 -5.22
N LEU A 93 8.04 -13.68 -3.96
CA LEU A 93 7.82 -12.30 -3.57
C LEU A 93 8.88 -11.36 -4.15
N SER A 94 10.13 -11.83 -4.30
CA SER A 94 11.22 -11.01 -4.81
C SER A 94 10.95 -10.49 -6.23
N THR A 95 10.16 -11.19 -7.02
CA THR A 95 9.81 -10.79 -8.39
C THR A 95 8.51 -9.98 -8.45
N ARG A 96 7.83 -9.83 -7.33
CA ARG A 96 6.53 -9.16 -7.26
C ARG A 96 6.59 -7.80 -6.61
N ILE A 97 7.68 -7.47 -5.92
CA ILE A 97 7.82 -6.18 -5.22
C ILE A 97 8.22 -5.12 -6.23
N VAL A 98 7.43 -4.04 -6.30
CA VAL A 98 7.69 -2.88 -7.13
C VAL A 98 7.94 -1.69 -6.20
N ARG A 99 9.07 -1.04 -6.36
CA ARG A 99 9.42 0.15 -5.58
C ARG A 99 8.79 1.39 -6.21
N TYR A 100 8.63 2.41 -5.41
CA TYR A 100 7.94 3.61 -5.88
C TYR A 100 8.50 4.88 -5.26
N ARG A 101 8.15 6.02 -5.89
CA ARG A 101 8.35 7.35 -5.33
C ARG A 101 7.06 8.15 -5.47
N MET A 102 6.77 8.97 -4.47
CA MET A 102 5.66 9.90 -4.53
C MET A 102 6.16 11.27 -4.97
N THR A 103 5.46 11.88 -5.91
CA THR A 103 5.71 13.24 -6.35
C THR A 103 4.42 14.05 -6.26
N PRO A 104 4.49 15.40 -6.33
CA PRO A 104 3.26 16.20 -6.36
C PRO A 104 2.32 15.87 -7.53
N SER A 105 2.87 15.31 -8.61
CA SER A 105 2.08 14.94 -9.80
C SER A 105 1.51 13.54 -9.71
N GLY A 106 1.96 12.71 -8.78
CA GLY A 106 1.48 11.35 -8.65
C GLY A 106 2.57 10.36 -8.25
N LEU A 107 2.27 9.10 -8.44
CA LEU A 107 3.12 7.98 -8.10
C LEU A 107 4.01 7.59 -9.28
N ILE A 108 5.30 7.39 -9.02
CA ILE A 108 6.24 6.88 -10.01
C ILE A 108 6.69 5.49 -9.58
N LEU A 109 6.56 4.51 -10.47
CA LEU A 109 6.99 3.14 -10.23
C LEU A 109 8.43 2.97 -10.70
N ASP A 110 9.32 2.60 -9.78
CA ASP A 110 10.74 2.43 -10.08
C ASP A 110 10.99 1.03 -10.64
N GLY A 111 11.64 0.97 -11.82
CA GLY A 111 12.04 -0.29 -12.43
C GLY A 111 10.91 -1.12 -13.00
N TYR A 112 9.69 -0.59 -13.04
CA TYR A 112 8.55 -1.30 -13.62
C TYR A 112 8.43 -0.93 -15.10
N PRO A 113 8.35 -1.89 -16.02
CA PRO A 113 8.18 -1.61 -17.44
C PRO A 113 6.84 -0.94 -17.72
N ARG A 114 6.85 -0.05 -18.65
CA ARG A 114 5.64 0.68 -19.04
C ARG A 114 5.16 0.28 -20.41
#